data_2b2da240d20ed75f6dcec47c89650f24
#
_entry.id   2b2da240d20ed75f6dcec47c89650f24
#
_cell.length_a   1.000
_cell.length_b   1.000
_cell.length_c   1.000
_cell.angle_alpha   90.00
_cell.angle_beta   90.00
_cell.angle_gamma   90.00
#
_symmetry.space_group_name_H-M   'P 1'
#
loop_
_entity.id
_entity.type
_entity.pdbx_description
1 polymer ?
#
loop_
_entity_poly.entity_id
_entity_poly.type
_entity_poly.pdbx_seq_one_letter_code
_entity_poly.pdbx_strand_id
1 'polypeptide(L)'
;MRFQLRSELTRKSTSALIVWFLFGVVVFPGCSTQTTLPADSAAGGQPRQRVEDVPQPAWGIATVSVACARENPGHKSELGTQVLLGHSVRVWKKSGSWYEVETHDGYRAWLELGTFELFSAEAVNRWQHANLAIVTALETVIRERPDGQSDVVSDAVIGCLLERISQEGTSCKVRLPDGRQGYLPASVLEDYADWKKSRRPTTDAIEATARQFLGRPYMWGGNSPKALDCSGFTQQVFFLNGIDLPRNASQQAGCGAPVTLTPDLSHLCKGDLLFFGRPASSRGPARVTHTGIYLGNGNFIHSYDRVHISRLGEPQAGPENQRRRLPIAARRVLPHLP
;
A
#
# COMPACT_ATOMS: atom_id res chain seq x y z
N MET A 1 38.68 -50.97 -12.20
CA MET A 1 39.24 -50.75 -13.55
C MET A 1 39.41 -49.27 -13.73
N ARG A 2 40.66 -48.79 -13.67
CA ARG A 2 41.07 -47.38 -13.80
C ARG A 2 41.09 -47.01 -15.29
N PHE A 3 40.65 -45.81 -15.64
CA PHE A 3 41.21 -45.05 -16.75
C PHE A 3 41.19 -43.55 -16.41
N GLN A 4 42.44 -43.06 -16.27
CA GLN A 4 42.78 -41.64 -16.36
C GLN A 4 43.04 -41.32 -17.85
N LEU A 5 42.73 -40.10 -18.28
CA LEU A 5 43.46 -39.38 -19.34
C LEU A 5 43.23 -37.86 -19.17
N ARG A 6 44.25 -37.21 -18.89
CA ARG A 6 45.02 -35.97 -19.11
C ARG A 6 44.48 -35.05 -20.20
N SER A 7 44.31 -33.83 -19.79
CA SER A 7 44.90 -32.53 -20.20
C SER A 7 45.08 -32.25 -21.69
N GLU A 8 44.60 -31.08 -22.11
CA GLU A 8 45.49 -30.13 -22.82
C GLU A 8 44.87 -28.71 -22.79
N LEU A 9 45.69 -27.76 -22.32
CA LEU A 9 45.48 -26.31 -22.38
C LEU A 9 45.84 -25.85 -23.80
N THR A 10 44.98 -25.06 -24.41
CA THR A 10 45.41 -24.12 -25.46
C THR A 10 44.90 -22.73 -25.16
N ARG A 11 45.85 -21.88 -24.75
CA ARG A 11 45.71 -20.42 -24.73
C ARG A 11 45.53 -19.90 -26.15
N LYS A 12 44.50 -19.13 -26.42
CA LYS A 12 44.49 -18.17 -27.53
C LYS A 12 44.32 -16.76 -26.95
N SER A 13 45.42 -16.02 -27.07
CA SER A 13 45.54 -14.61 -26.92
C SER A 13 44.70 -13.90 -28.00
N THR A 14 43.84 -12.99 -27.61
CA THR A 14 43.24 -12.02 -28.53
C THR A 14 43.46 -10.61 -27.97
N SER A 15 44.31 -9.90 -28.71
CA SER A 15 44.72 -8.49 -28.45
C SER A 15 43.50 -7.56 -28.55
N ALA A 16 43.25 -6.78 -27.52
CA ALA A 16 42.31 -5.69 -27.57
C ALA A 16 42.95 -4.45 -28.20
N LEU A 17 42.40 -4.04 -29.33
CA LEU A 17 42.72 -2.75 -29.96
C LEU A 17 42.05 -1.63 -29.15
N ILE A 18 42.89 -0.79 -28.53
CA ILE A 18 42.47 0.46 -27.91
C ILE A 18 42.50 1.55 -28.97
N VAL A 19 41.32 2.01 -29.38
CA VAL A 19 41.17 3.17 -30.27
C VAL A 19 41.07 4.42 -29.39
N TRP A 20 42.11 5.27 -29.45
CA TRP A 20 42.15 6.61 -28.87
C TRP A 20 41.42 7.57 -29.80
N PHE A 21 40.29 8.16 -29.34
CA PHE A 21 39.71 9.34 -29.97
C PHE A 21 40.38 10.60 -29.39
N LEU A 22 41.19 11.26 -30.20
CA LEU A 22 41.75 12.60 -29.94
C LEU A 22 40.60 13.63 -30.18
N PHE A 23 40.08 14.21 -29.10
CA PHE A 23 39.29 15.45 -29.21
C PHE A 23 40.25 16.63 -29.29
N GLY A 24 40.29 17.27 -30.45
CA GLY A 24 40.97 18.52 -30.68
C GLY A 24 40.29 19.67 -29.90
N VAL A 25 41.03 20.32 -29.03
CA VAL A 25 40.66 21.56 -28.36
C VAL A 25 40.85 22.70 -29.35
N VAL A 26 39.78 23.35 -29.79
CA VAL A 26 39.80 24.61 -30.53
C VAL A 26 39.83 25.74 -29.50
N VAL A 27 40.94 26.40 -29.38
CA VAL A 27 41.12 27.61 -28.55
C VAL A 27 40.72 28.82 -29.37
N PHE A 28 39.67 29.55 -28.96
CA PHE A 28 39.38 30.89 -29.45
C PHE A 28 40.00 31.93 -28.52
N PRO A 29 40.69 32.95 -29.03
CA PRO A 29 41.26 34.00 -28.19
C PRO A 29 40.24 35.14 -27.95
N GLY A 30 40.13 35.52 -26.69
CA GLY A 30 39.95 36.88 -26.22
C GLY A 30 38.55 37.50 -26.32
N CYS A 31 37.88 37.58 -25.16
CA CYS A 31 37.25 38.82 -24.73
C CYS A 31 37.11 38.81 -23.20
N SER A 32 37.96 39.58 -22.52
CA SER A 32 37.86 39.83 -21.09
C SER A 32 36.86 40.94 -20.84
N THR A 33 35.69 40.58 -20.32
CA THR A 33 34.85 41.52 -19.57
C THR A 33 34.67 40.95 -18.17
N GLN A 34 35.32 41.61 -17.21
CA GLN A 34 35.06 41.41 -15.79
C GLN A 34 33.63 41.84 -15.49
N THR A 35 32.74 40.89 -15.27
CA THR A 35 31.43 41.13 -14.67
C THR A 35 31.52 40.67 -13.23
N THR A 36 31.57 41.64 -12.31
CA THR A 36 31.40 41.40 -10.87
C THR A 36 30.07 40.73 -10.62
N LEU A 37 30.12 39.51 -10.09
CA LEU A 37 28.94 38.80 -9.57
C LEU A 37 28.49 39.51 -8.27
N PRO A 38 27.22 39.84 -8.13
CA PRO A 38 26.69 40.24 -6.84
C PRO A 38 26.57 38.95 -5.97
N ALA A 39 27.23 39.03 -4.80
CA ALA A 39 26.95 38.12 -3.72
C ALA A 39 25.52 38.41 -3.21
N ASP A 40 24.62 37.45 -3.45
CA ASP A 40 23.50 37.14 -2.57
C ASP A 40 22.68 36.03 -3.24
N SER A 41 23.03 34.78 -3.03
CA SER A 41 22.12 33.66 -3.25
C SER A 41 21.33 33.48 -1.99
N ALA A 42 20.25 34.23 -1.86
CA ALA A 42 19.16 33.86 -0.97
C ALA A 42 18.69 32.46 -1.36
N ALA A 43 18.70 31.53 -0.40
CA ALA A 43 18.15 30.22 -0.51
C ALA A 43 16.73 30.32 -1.08
N GLY A 44 16.56 29.90 -2.33
CA GLY A 44 15.28 29.87 -3.01
C GLY A 44 14.39 28.80 -2.39
N GLY A 45 13.78 29.11 -1.26
CA GLY A 45 12.64 28.38 -0.76
C GLY A 45 11.51 28.51 -1.80
N GLN A 46 11.07 27.40 -2.38
CA GLN A 46 9.85 27.43 -3.20
C GLN A 46 8.75 28.12 -2.36
N PRO A 47 7.99 29.05 -2.96
CA PRO A 47 6.92 29.72 -2.26
C PRO A 47 6.00 28.65 -1.65
N ARG A 48 5.74 28.71 -0.34
CA ARG A 48 4.82 27.81 0.33
C ARG A 48 3.48 27.94 -0.39
N GLN A 49 3.04 26.86 -1.05
CA GLN A 49 1.75 26.84 -1.71
C GLN A 49 0.65 27.17 -0.67
N ARG A 50 -0.22 28.10 -1.03
CA ARG A 50 -1.32 28.51 -0.15
C ARG A 50 -2.27 27.33 0.00
N VAL A 51 -2.64 27.02 1.23
CA VAL A 51 -3.69 26.04 1.55
C VAL A 51 -5.03 26.77 1.56
N GLU A 52 -5.99 26.27 0.81
CA GLU A 52 -7.33 26.85 0.66
C GLU A 52 -8.39 25.79 1.00
N ASP A 53 -9.47 26.21 1.67
CA ASP A 53 -10.60 25.34 1.93
C ASP A 53 -11.37 25.08 0.63
N VAL A 54 -11.87 23.85 0.47
CA VAL A 54 -12.71 23.46 -0.67
C VAL A 54 -14.18 23.57 -0.24
N PRO A 55 -15.05 24.24 -1.01
CA PRO A 55 -16.48 24.29 -0.72
C PRO A 55 -17.08 22.90 -0.52
N GLN A 56 -17.88 22.71 0.53
CA GLN A 56 -18.48 21.42 0.88
C GLN A 56 -19.94 21.31 0.39
N PRO A 57 -20.42 20.10 0.07
CA PRO A 57 -19.70 18.81 0.07
C PRO A 57 -18.84 18.66 -1.19
N ALA A 58 -17.56 18.26 -1.02
CA ALA A 58 -16.66 17.96 -2.11
C ALA A 58 -16.12 16.53 -1.99
N TRP A 59 -16.05 15.85 -3.11
CA TRP A 59 -15.72 14.44 -3.19
C TRP A 59 -14.70 14.16 -4.29
N GLY A 60 -13.99 13.05 -4.14
CA GLY A 60 -13.11 12.49 -5.15
C GLY A 60 -13.24 10.98 -5.23
N ILE A 61 -12.81 10.41 -6.35
CA ILE A 61 -12.70 8.95 -6.53
C ILE A 61 -11.31 8.66 -7.10
N ALA A 62 -10.59 7.70 -6.53
CA ALA A 62 -9.29 7.28 -7.02
C ALA A 62 -9.41 6.64 -8.42
N THR A 63 -8.53 7.05 -9.35
CA THR A 63 -8.55 6.65 -10.76
C THR A 63 -7.35 5.80 -11.17
N VAL A 64 -6.37 5.64 -10.27
CA VAL A 64 -5.22 4.73 -10.42
C VAL A 64 -5.35 3.56 -9.46
N SER A 65 -4.70 2.43 -9.74
CA SER A 65 -4.81 1.22 -8.92
C SER A 65 -4.56 1.47 -7.43
N VAL A 66 -3.58 2.31 -7.13
CA VAL A 66 -3.18 2.68 -5.77
C VAL A 66 -2.75 4.15 -5.77
N ALA A 67 -3.62 5.03 -5.29
CA ALA A 67 -3.32 6.45 -5.12
C ALA A 67 -2.60 6.68 -3.78
N CYS A 68 -1.40 7.26 -3.82
CA CYS A 68 -0.56 7.50 -2.65
C CYS A 68 -0.95 8.82 -1.95
N ALA A 69 -1.51 8.74 -0.75
CA ALA A 69 -1.90 9.89 0.07
C ALA A 69 -0.81 10.21 1.11
N ARG A 70 -0.34 11.45 1.12
CA ARG A 70 0.82 11.89 1.92
C ARG A 70 0.39 12.73 3.11
N GLU A 71 1.23 12.78 4.15
CA GLU A 71 0.98 13.56 5.37
C GLU A 71 0.88 15.08 5.10
N ASN A 72 1.62 15.59 4.13
CA ASN A 72 1.60 16.99 3.72
C ASN A 72 1.59 17.09 2.19
N PRO A 73 1.13 18.22 1.61
CA PRO A 73 1.13 18.38 0.15
C PRO A 73 2.56 18.46 -0.39
N GLY A 74 2.91 17.49 -1.26
CA GLY A 74 4.23 17.43 -1.93
C GLY A 74 4.87 16.05 -1.91
N HIS A 75 5.62 15.73 -2.96
CA HIS A 75 6.25 14.42 -3.17
C HIS A 75 7.30 14.05 -2.11
N LYS A 76 7.88 15.04 -1.42
CA LYS A 76 8.90 14.81 -0.37
C LYS A 76 8.28 14.44 0.99
N SER A 77 6.96 14.57 1.14
CA SER A 77 6.28 14.21 2.38
C SER A 77 6.18 12.70 2.52
N GLU A 78 6.13 12.22 3.77
CA GLU A 78 5.90 10.82 4.07
C GLU A 78 4.56 10.34 3.52
N LEU A 79 4.50 9.09 3.11
CA LEU A 79 3.26 8.40 2.78
C LEU A 79 2.49 8.13 4.06
N GLY A 80 1.24 8.59 4.14
CA GLY A 80 0.35 8.33 5.28
C GLY A 80 -0.54 7.12 5.05
N THR A 81 -1.13 7.05 3.85
CA THR A 81 -2.01 5.95 3.45
C THR A 81 -2.11 5.82 1.93
N GLN A 82 -2.86 4.84 1.46
CA GLN A 82 -3.16 4.63 0.05
C GLN A 82 -4.68 4.53 -0.14
N VAL A 83 -5.18 5.02 -1.28
CA VAL A 83 -6.59 4.88 -1.69
C VAL A 83 -6.63 4.02 -2.93
N LEU A 84 -7.40 2.93 -2.89
CA LEU A 84 -7.52 2.01 -4.01
C LEU A 84 -8.47 2.55 -5.09
N LEU A 85 -8.22 2.17 -6.33
CA LEU A 85 -9.06 2.50 -7.50
C LEU A 85 -10.54 2.27 -7.21
N GLY A 86 -11.36 3.26 -7.54
CA GLY A 86 -12.81 3.22 -7.39
C GLY A 86 -13.33 3.59 -5.99
N HIS A 87 -12.45 3.73 -5.00
CA HIS A 87 -12.85 4.19 -3.67
C HIS A 87 -13.01 5.71 -3.64
N SER A 88 -14.10 6.15 -3.03
CA SER A 88 -14.39 7.58 -2.85
C SER A 88 -13.72 8.12 -1.59
N VAL A 89 -13.37 9.41 -1.64
CA VAL A 89 -12.82 10.19 -0.54
C VAL A 89 -13.57 11.51 -0.41
N ARG A 90 -13.66 12.03 0.80
CA ARG A 90 -14.14 13.40 1.03
C ARG A 90 -12.98 14.38 0.86
N VAL A 91 -13.21 15.50 0.21
CA VAL A 91 -12.18 16.51 -0.07
C VAL A 91 -12.40 17.73 0.82
N TRP A 92 -11.36 18.22 1.49
CA TRP A 92 -11.44 19.29 2.48
C TRP A 92 -10.70 20.55 2.07
N LYS A 93 -9.45 20.41 1.60
CA LYS A 93 -8.56 21.54 1.31
C LYS A 93 -7.81 21.33 0.02
N LYS A 94 -7.26 22.42 -0.51
CA LYS A 94 -6.44 22.42 -1.72
C LYS A 94 -5.13 23.15 -1.47
N SER A 95 -4.04 22.65 -2.05
CA SER A 95 -2.73 23.29 -2.08
C SER A 95 -2.03 22.98 -3.40
N GLY A 96 -2.13 23.85 -4.38
CA GLY A 96 -1.67 23.60 -5.75
C GLY A 96 -2.40 22.43 -6.39
N SER A 97 -1.67 21.38 -6.81
CA SER A 97 -2.24 20.13 -7.34
C SER A 97 -2.64 19.12 -6.25
N TRP A 98 -2.41 19.42 -4.97
CA TRP A 98 -2.68 18.54 -3.84
C TRP A 98 -4.00 18.88 -3.17
N TYR A 99 -4.71 17.83 -2.72
CA TYR A 99 -5.97 17.95 -2.01
C TYR A 99 -5.93 17.15 -0.70
N GLU A 100 -6.27 17.80 0.44
CA GLU A 100 -6.50 17.09 1.70
C GLU A 100 -7.80 16.30 1.57
N VAL A 101 -7.69 15.01 1.70
CA VAL A 101 -8.81 14.06 1.60
C VAL A 101 -8.99 13.31 2.91
N GLU A 102 -10.20 12.82 3.13
CA GLU A 102 -10.54 11.93 4.22
C GLU A 102 -11.05 10.60 3.64
N THR A 103 -10.40 9.52 4.00
CA THR A 103 -10.75 8.16 3.61
C THR A 103 -11.95 7.64 4.42
N HIS A 104 -12.53 6.50 4.04
CA HIS A 104 -13.71 5.92 4.70
C HIS A 104 -13.49 5.61 6.20
N ASP A 105 -12.25 5.36 6.60
CA ASP A 105 -11.84 5.11 7.98
C ASP A 105 -11.52 6.39 8.78
N GLY A 106 -11.79 7.57 8.18
CA GLY A 106 -11.58 8.89 8.78
C GLY A 106 -10.13 9.37 8.77
N TYR A 107 -9.21 8.67 8.08
CA TYR A 107 -7.83 9.12 7.98
C TYR A 107 -7.70 10.30 7.01
N ARG A 108 -6.97 11.36 7.41
CA ARG A 108 -6.75 12.55 6.58
C ARG A 108 -5.33 12.57 6.04
N ALA A 109 -5.22 12.78 4.74
CA ALA A 109 -3.95 12.86 4.03
C ALA A 109 -4.12 13.65 2.73
N TRP A 110 -3.04 13.89 1.99
CA TRP A 110 -3.02 14.67 0.78
C TRP A 110 -2.83 13.78 -0.45
N LEU A 111 -3.80 13.81 -1.37
CA LEU A 111 -3.73 13.21 -2.70
C LEU A 111 -3.36 14.24 -3.75
N GLU A 112 -2.59 13.82 -4.73
CA GLU A 112 -2.29 14.63 -5.91
C GLU A 112 -3.35 14.42 -6.99
N LEU A 113 -3.82 15.52 -7.59
CA LEU A 113 -4.71 15.49 -8.74
C LEU A 113 -4.07 14.72 -9.89
N GLY A 114 -4.86 13.88 -10.59
CA GLY A 114 -4.35 12.92 -11.58
C GLY A 114 -4.19 11.50 -11.03
N THR A 115 -4.13 11.33 -9.69
CA THR A 115 -4.28 10.01 -9.04
C THR A 115 -5.72 9.75 -8.60
N PHE A 116 -6.51 10.79 -8.55
CA PHE A 116 -7.94 10.80 -8.31
C PHE A 116 -8.58 11.95 -9.10
N GLU A 117 -9.89 11.94 -9.27
CA GLU A 117 -10.65 13.02 -9.87
C GLU A 117 -11.70 13.56 -8.90
N LEU A 118 -12.04 14.85 -9.06
CA LEU A 118 -13.09 15.51 -8.29
C LEU A 118 -14.46 15.19 -8.89
N PHE A 119 -15.42 14.87 -8.03
CA PHE A 119 -16.79 14.53 -8.42
C PHE A 119 -17.81 15.33 -7.61
N SER A 120 -18.98 15.61 -8.21
CA SER A 120 -20.12 16.09 -7.44
C SER A 120 -20.68 14.98 -6.52
N ALA A 121 -21.39 15.35 -5.49
CA ALA A 121 -22.05 14.39 -4.59
C ALA A 121 -22.97 13.42 -5.35
N GLU A 122 -23.70 13.94 -6.37
CA GLU A 122 -24.59 13.12 -7.21
C GLU A 122 -23.80 12.14 -8.07
N ALA A 123 -22.63 12.53 -8.58
CA ALA A 123 -21.77 11.65 -9.38
C ALA A 123 -21.17 10.53 -8.52
N VAL A 124 -20.70 10.84 -7.30
CA VAL A 124 -20.26 9.81 -6.34
C VAL A 124 -21.39 8.88 -5.95
N ASN A 125 -22.58 9.43 -5.69
CA ASN A 125 -23.75 8.60 -5.38
C ASN A 125 -24.10 7.66 -6.56
N ARG A 126 -24.07 8.14 -7.82
CA ARG A 126 -24.25 7.27 -8.99
C ARG A 126 -23.21 6.18 -9.07
N TRP A 127 -21.93 6.51 -8.84
CA TRP A 127 -20.84 5.52 -8.81
C TRP A 127 -21.07 4.45 -7.74
N GLN A 128 -21.40 4.85 -6.51
CA GLN A 128 -21.62 3.92 -5.39
C GLN A 128 -22.81 2.99 -5.60
N HIS A 129 -23.77 3.39 -6.45
CA HIS A 129 -24.96 2.60 -6.83
C HIS A 129 -24.87 1.96 -8.21
N ALA A 130 -23.74 2.14 -8.92
CA ALA A 130 -23.48 1.45 -10.17
C ALA A 130 -23.31 -0.06 -9.95
N ASN A 131 -23.30 -0.81 -11.05
CA ASN A 131 -23.03 -2.27 -11.01
C ASN A 131 -21.56 -2.53 -10.71
N LEU A 132 -21.15 -2.29 -9.45
CA LEU A 132 -19.76 -2.40 -9.04
C LEU A 132 -19.34 -3.86 -8.84
N ALA A 133 -18.16 -4.17 -9.33
CA ALA A 133 -17.42 -5.38 -9.01
C ALA A 133 -16.17 -5.03 -8.18
N ILE A 134 -15.82 -5.90 -7.24
CA ILE A 134 -14.57 -5.83 -6.49
C ILE A 134 -13.54 -6.79 -7.09
N VAL A 135 -12.29 -6.33 -7.20
CA VAL A 135 -11.17 -7.18 -7.61
C VAL A 135 -10.76 -8.09 -6.46
N THR A 136 -10.69 -9.40 -6.72
CA THR A 136 -10.36 -10.45 -5.73
C THR A 136 -8.96 -11.04 -5.92
N ALA A 137 -8.31 -10.81 -7.05
CA ALA A 137 -6.90 -11.16 -7.25
C ALA A 137 -5.97 -10.13 -6.59
N LEU A 138 -4.86 -10.58 -6.02
CA LEU A 138 -3.86 -9.67 -5.43
C LEU A 138 -3.43 -8.59 -6.43
N GLU A 139 -3.21 -8.96 -7.68
CA GLU A 139 -2.88 -8.06 -8.79
C GLU A 139 -3.46 -8.58 -10.09
N THR A 140 -3.93 -7.67 -10.94
CA THR A 140 -4.42 -7.96 -12.29
C THR A 140 -4.21 -6.74 -13.19
N VAL A 141 -4.43 -6.90 -14.49
CA VAL A 141 -4.37 -5.81 -15.48
C VAL A 141 -5.68 -5.70 -16.24
N ILE A 142 -6.07 -4.46 -16.53
CA ILE A 142 -7.21 -4.10 -17.37
C ILE A 142 -6.65 -3.75 -18.73
N ARG A 143 -7.09 -4.43 -19.79
CA ARG A 143 -6.59 -4.29 -21.16
C ARG A 143 -7.62 -3.72 -22.09
N GLU A 144 -7.20 -3.13 -23.19
CA GLU A 144 -8.12 -2.54 -24.18
C GLU A 144 -9.06 -3.56 -24.85
N ARG A 145 -8.58 -4.80 -25.03
CA ARG A 145 -9.33 -5.89 -25.67
C ARG A 145 -9.26 -7.17 -24.82
N PRO A 146 -10.23 -8.08 -25.01
CA PRO A 146 -10.31 -9.32 -24.22
C PRO A 146 -9.28 -10.40 -24.62
N ASP A 147 -8.46 -10.15 -25.65
CA ASP A 147 -7.50 -11.10 -26.22
C ASP A 147 -6.24 -11.36 -25.34
N GLY A 148 -6.06 -10.59 -24.27
CA GLY A 148 -4.91 -10.69 -23.38
C GLY A 148 -3.58 -10.16 -23.94
N GLN A 149 -3.56 -9.69 -25.21
CA GLN A 149 -2.37 -9.22 -25.93
C GLN A 149 -2.37 -7.71 -26.18
N SER A 150 -3.50 -7.04 -25.97
CA SER A 150 -3.64 -5.60 -26.19
C SER A 150 -2.95 -4.76 -25.13
N ASP A 151 -2.87 -3.45 -25.38
CA ASP A 151 -2.27 -2.50 -24.45
C ASP A 151 -3.01 -2.46 -23.11
N VAL A 152 -2.27 -2.09 -22.08
CA VAL A 152 -2.78 -1.99 -20.70
C VAL A 152 -3.44 -0.63 -20.51
N VAL A 153 -4.71 -0.63 -20.12
CA VAL A 153 -5.46 0.57 -19.74
C VAL A 153 -5.11 1.00 -18.32
N SER A 154 -5.04 0.02 -17.41
CA SER A 154 -4.65 0.20 -16.00
C SER A 154 -4.27 -1.15 -15.41
N ASP A 155 -3.52 -1.14 -14.32
CA ASP A 155 -3.49 -2.26 -13.40
C ASP A 155 -4.60 -2.12 -12.34
N ALA A 156 -4.88 -3.18 -11.62
CA ALA A 156 -5.77 -3.19 -10.46
C ALA A 156 -5.28 -4.19 -9.41
N VAL A 157 -5.60 -3.93 -8.16
CA VAL A 157 -5.23 -4.79 -7.03
C VAL A 157 -6.47 -5.24 -6.27
N ILE A 158 -6.31 -6.25 -5.43
CA ILE A 158 -7.38 -6.73 -4.56
C ILE A 158 -8.01 -5.58 -3.78
N GLY A 159 -9.34 -5.52 -3.78
CA GLY A 159 -10.10 -4.44 -3.16
C GLY A 159 -10.43 -3.27 -4.08
N CYS A 160 -9.83 -3.13 -5.29
CA CYS A 160 -10.25 -2.13 -6.28
C CYS A 160 -11.70 -2.34 -6.71
N LEU A 161 -12.41 -1.22 -6.96
CA LEU A 161 -13.80 -1.22 -7.41
C LEU A 161 -13.88 -0.75 -8.86
N LEU A 162 -14.63 -1.50 -9.68
CA LEU A 162 -14.82 -1.25 -11.11
C LEU A 162 -16.31 -1.38 -11.44
N GLU A 163 -16.83 -0.55 -12.34
CA GLU A 163 -18.19 -0.73 -12.84
C GLU A 163 -18.20 -1.82 -13.91
N ARG A 164 -18.98 -2.87 -13.71
CA ARG A 164 -19.17 -3.96 -14.67
C ARG A 164 -20.13 -3.51 -15.77
N ILE A 165 -19.69 -3.56 -17.03
CA ILE A 165 -20.47 -3.19 -18.20
C ILE A 165 -21.13 -4.44 -18.83
N SER A 166 -20.31 -5.43 -19.20
CA SER A 166 -20.74 -6.67 -19.84
C SER A 166 -19.76 -7.79 -19.54
N GLN A 167 -20.21 -9.01 -19.80
CA GLN A 167 -19.33 -10.18 -19.78
C GLN A 167 -19.28 -10.78 -21.19
N GLU A 168 -18.08 -11.05 -21.66
CA GLU A 168 -17.77 -11.61 -22.98
C GLU A 168 -16.93 -12.88 -22.80
N GLY A 169 -17.58 -14.04 -22.78
CA GLY A 169 -16.92 -15.31 -22.47
C GLY A 169 -16.29 -15.33 -21.07
N THR A 170 -14.98 -15.50 -21.00
CA THR A 170 -14.23 -15.51 -19.74
C THR A 170 -13.74 -14.12 -19.32
N SER A 171 -13.97 -13.08 -20.13
CA SER A 171 -13.58 -11.70 -19.88
C SER A 171 -14.77 -10.85 -19.45
N CYS A 172 -14.53 -9.89 -18.57
CA CYS A 172 -15.50 -8.89 -18.16
C CYS A 172 -15.06 -7.51 -18.66
N LYS A 173 -15.95 -6.80 -19.36
CA LYS A 173 -15.76 -5.40 -19.70
C LYS A 173 -16.12 -4.52 -18.52
N VAL A 174 -15.22 -3.62 -18.15
CA VAL A 174 -15.38 -2.73 -17.00
C VAL A 174 -15.15 -1.28 -17.39
N ARG A 175 -15.66 -0.36 -16.55
CA ARG A 175 -15.41 1.07 -16.59
C ARG A 175 -14.74 1.52 -15.31
N LEU A 176 -13.71 2.36 -15.43
CA LEU A 176 -13.05 3.05 -14.34
C LEU A 176 -13.81 4.36 -14.02
N PRO A 177 -13.59 4.96 -12.83
CA PRO A 177 -14.28 6.20 -12.43
C PRO A 177 -14.11 7.37 -13.42
N ASP A 178 -12.95 7.47 -14.08
CA ASP A 178 -12.60 8.50 -15.08
C ASP A 178 -13.16 8.21 -16.48
N GLY A 179 -13.96 7.14 -16.64
CA GLY A 179 -14.60 6.77 -17.90
C GLY A 179 -13.75 5.85 -18.78
N ARG A 180 -12.46 5.62 -18.51
CA ARG A 180 -11.68 4.60 -19.22
C ARG A 180 -12.37 3.24 -19.12
N GLN A 181 -12.29 2.45 -20.18
CA GLN A 181 -12.88 1.12 -20.24
C GLN A 181 -11.83 0.10 -20.65
N GLY A 182 -12.04 -1.15 -20.27
CA GLY A 182 -11.19 -2.24 -20.67
C GLY A 182 -11.73 -3.58 -20.20
N TYR A 183 -10.93 -4.62 -20.34
CA TYR A 183 -11.29 -6.01 -20.08
C TYR A 183 -10.30 -6.64 -19.10
N LEU A 184 -10.82 -7.47 -18.22
CA LEU A 184 -10.02 -8.34 -17.36
C LEU A 184 -10.74 -9.68 -17.18
N PRO A 185 -10.07 -10.74 -16.69
CA PRO A 185 -10.72 -12.03 -16.47
C PRO A 185 -11.90 -11.91 -15.49
N ALA A 186 -13.06 -12.45 -15.86
CA ALA A 186 -14.25 -12.43 -15.00
C ALA A 186 -14.02 -13.17 -13.67
N SER A 187 -13.11 -14.15 -13.65
CA SER A 187 -12.76 -14.96 -12.47
C SER A 187 -12.07 -14.19 -11.35
N VAL A 188 -11.56 -12.96 -11.62
CA VAL A 188 -10.93 -12.11 -10.61
C VAL A 188 -11.87 -11.01 -10.10
N LEU A 189 -13.16 -11.11 -10.42
CA LEU A 189 -14.18 -10.14 -10.03
C LEU A 189 -15.33 -10.85 -9.29
N GLU A 190 -15.77 -10.24 -8.19
CA GLU A 190 -17.03 -10.54 -7.54
C GLU A 190 -17.96 -9.34 -7.60
N ASP A 191 -19.29 -9.57 -7.59
CA ASP A 191 -20.25 -8.49 -7.39
C ASP A 191 -20.02 -7.83 -6.03
N TYR A 192 -19.88 -6.50 -6.01
CA TYR A 192 -19.46 -5.82 -4.77
C TYR A 192 -20.55 -5.84 -3.69
N ALA A 193 -21.84 -5.79 -4.08
CA ALA A 193 -22.93 -5.84 -3.12
C ALA A 193 -23.05 -7.24 -2.49
N ASP A 194 -22.89 -8.29 -3.30
CA ASP A 194 -22.91 -9.67 -2.82
C ASP A 194 -21.65 -10.00 -2.01
N TRP A 195 -20.48 -9.51 -2.44
CA TRP A 195 -19.24 -9.63 -1.69
C TRP A 195 -19.38 -9.03 -0.29
N LYS A 196 -19.95 -7.82 -0.14
CA LYS A 196 -20.21 -7.21 1.18
C LYS A 196 -21.13 -8.07 2.04
N LYS A 197 -22.21 -8.62 1.46
CA LYS A 197 -23.17 -9.45 2.18
C LYS A 197 -22.61 -10.82 2.59
N SER A 198 -21.72 -11.39 1.76
CA SER A 198 -21.16 -12.73 1.97
C SER A 198 -20.03 -12.76 3.00
N ARG A 199 -19.42 -11.60 3.35
CA ARG A 199 -18.32 -11.57 4.31
C ARG A 199 -18.74 -12.09 5.68
N ARG A 200 -17.99 -13.08 6.13
CA ARG A 200 -18.15 -13.67 7.47
C ARG A 200 -16.75 -13.75 8.08
N PRO A 201 -16.41 -12.80 8.96
CA PRO A 201 -15.08 -12.73 9.56
C PRO A 201 -14.90 -13.91 10.52
N THR A 202 -14.32 -14.98 10.04
CA THR A 202 -13.90 -16.13 10.85
C THR A 202 -12.40 -16.11 11.03
N THR A 203 -11.91 -16.80 12.05
CA THR A 203 -10.47 -16.93 12.30
C THR A 203 -9.74 -17.55 11.12
N ASP A 204 -10.34 -18.54 10.46
CA ASP A 204 -9.74 -19.22 9.30
C ASP A 204 -9.75 -18.33 8.05
N ALA A 205 -10.80 -17.54 7.82
CA ALA A 205 -10.85 -16.58 6.72
C ALA A 205 -9.79 -15.48 6.89
N ILE A 206 -9.64 -14.94 8.11
CA ILE A 206 -8.59 -13.96 8.42
C ILE A 206 -7.20 -14.55 8.16
N GLU A 207 -6.90 -15.76 8.63
CA GLU A 207 -5.62 -16.42 8.37
C GLU A 207 -5.40 -16.67 6.88
N ALA A 208 -6.41 -17.22 6.17
CA ALA A 208 -6.32 -17.49 4.74
C ALA A 208 -6.04 -16.20 3.94
N THR A 209 -6.75 -15.12 4.24
CA THR A 209 -6.50 -13.81 3.63
C THR A 209 -5.11 -13.29 3.96
N ALA A 210 -4.71 -13.32 5.23
CA ALA A 210 -3.40 -12.83 5.66
C ALA A 210 -2.24 -13.56 4.94
N ARG A 211 -2.37 -14.87 4.75
CA ARG A 211 -1.36 -15.70 4.08
C ARG A 211 -1.19 -15.39 2.60
N GLN A 212 -2.20 -14.83 1.92
CA GLN A 212 -2.06 -14.39 0.52
C GLN A 212 -1.03 -13.27 0.36
N PHE A 213 -0.81 -12.48 1.40
CA PHE A 213 0.17 -11.38 1.39
C PHE A 213 1.60 -11.80 1.77
N LEU A 214 1.86 -13.07 2.10
CA LEU A 214 3.21 -13.53 2.46
C LEU A 214 4.24 -13.13 1.41
N GLY A 215 5.37 -12.58 1.87
CA GLY A 215 6.47 -12.12 1.02
C GLY A 215 6.29 -10.70 0.46
N ARG A 216 5.11 -10.06 0.58
CA ARG A 216 4.91 -8.68 0.12
C ARG A 216 5.81 -7.73 0.89
N PRO A 217 6.46 -6.76 0.20
CA PRO A 217 7.43 -5.88 0.82
C PRO A 217 6.78 -4.92 1.82
N TYR A 218 7.56 -4.50 2.80
CA TYR A 218 7.18 -3.43 3.72
C TYR A 218 7.37 -2.07 3.05
N MET A 219 6.40 -1.19 3.24
CA MET A 219 6.52 0.23 2.92
C MET A 219 5.74 1.05 3.95
N TRP A 220 6.41 2.02 4.59
CA TRP A 220 5.75 2.95 5.49
C TRP A 220 4.58 3.65 4.80
N GLY A 221 3.40 3.69 5.43
CA GLY A 221 2.18 4.25 4.84
C GLY A 221 1.48 3.35 3.82
N GLY A 222 2.03 2.19 3.48
CA GLY A 222 1.42 1.25 2.53
C GLY A 222 0.27 0.46 3.14
N ASN A 223 -0.82 0.29 2.37
CA ASN A 223 -1.95 -0.58 2.70
C ASN A 223 -2.55 -1.27 1.47
N SER A 224 -1.71 -1.61 0.50
CA SER A 224 -2.09 -2.36 -0.70
C SER A 224 -1.15 -3.55 -0.93
N PRO A 225 -1.51 -4.56 -1.75
CA PRO A 225 -0.62 -5.70 -2.01
C PRO A 225 0.70 -5.32 -2.70
N LYS A 226 0.84 -4.10 -3.22
CA LYS A 226 2.12 -3.62 -3.76
C LYS A 226 3.18 -3.45 -2.68
N ALA A 227 2.79 -2.93 -1.52
CA ALA A 227 3.59 -2.87 -0.30
C ALA A 227 2.71 -2.45 0.89
N LEU A 228 3.01 -2.93 2.08
CA LEU A 228 2.20 -2.78 3.28
C LEU A 228 3.08 -2.40 4.47
N ASP A 229 2.64 -1.43 5.30
CA ASP A 229 3.15 -1.35 6.66
C ASP A 229 2.39 -2.29 7.61
N CYS A 230 2.74 -2.28 8.89
CA CYS A 230 2.15 -3.22 9.86
C CYS A 230 0.63 -3.04 10.02
N SER A 231 0.16 -1.81 10.18
CA SER A 231 -1.25 -1.50 10.37
C SER A 231 -2.04 -1.48 9.07
N GLY A 232 -1.41 -1.14 7.93
CA GLY A 232 -2.01 -1.28 6.61
C GLY A 232 -2.23 -2.75 6.22
N PHE A 233 -1.31 -3.64 6.61
CA PHE A 233 -1.49 -5.08 6.46
C PHE A 233 -2.70 -5.58 7.25
N THR A 234 -2.78 -5.28 8.55
CA THR A 234 -3.93 -5.70 9.36
C THR A 234 -5.22 -5.08 8.86
N GLN A 235 -5.22 -3.78 8.51
CA GLN A 235 -6.37 -3.09 7.94
C GLN A 235 -6.87 -3.79 6.67
N GLN A 236 -5.98 -4.10 5.73
CA GLN A 236 -6.34 -4.75 4.47
C GLN A 236 -6.90 -6.16 4.68
N VAL A 237 -6.27 -6.96 5.55
CA VAL A 237 -6.76 -8.31 5.87
C VAL A 237 -8.16 -8.26 6.47
N PHE A 238 -8.41 -7.38 7.42
CA PHE A 238 -9.72 -7.27 8.07
C PHE A 238 -10.77 -6.67 7.14
N PHE A 239 -10.45 -5.64 6.35
CA PHE A 239 -11.34 -5.09 5.31
C PHE A 239 -11.83 -6.18 4.34
N LEU A 240 -10.92 -7.00 3.81
CA LEU A 240 -11.26 -8.09 2.91
C LEU A 240 -12.17 -9.17 3.55
N ASN A 241 -12.29 -9.16 4.87
CA ASN A 241 -13.17 -10.04 5.63
C ASN A 241 -14.39 -9.30 6.23
N GLY A 242 -14.63 -8.03 5.85
CA GLY A 242 -15.81 -7.26 6.24
C GLY A 242 -15.71 -6.56 7.59
N ILE A 243 -14.50 -6.30 8.07
CA ILE A 243 -14.24 -5.52 9.28
C ILE A 243 -13.37 -4.32 8.94
N ASP A 244 -13.90 -3.12 9.16
CA ASP A 244 -13.14 -1.89 8.97
C ASP A 244 -12.30 -1.59 10.23
N LEU A 245 -10.99 -1.45 10.04
CA LEU A 245 -10.05 -1.01 11.07
C LEU A 245 -9.52 0.39 10.72
N PRO A 246 -9.24 1.24 11.73
CA PRO A 246 -8.60 2.51 11.48
C PRO A 246 -7.16 2.31 10.97
N ARG A 247 -6.62 3.35 10.29
CA ARG A 247 -5.33 3.27 9.61
C ARG A 247 -4.14 2.98 10.53
N ASN A 248 -4.09 3.61 11.70
CA ASN A 248 -2.91 3.55 12.56
C ASN A 248 -2.98 2.42 13.59
N ALA A 249 -1.85 1.75 13.84
CA ALA A 249 -1.75 0.69 14.85
C ALA A 249 -2.19 1.16 16.26
N SER A 250 -1.90 2.41 16.64
CA SER A 250 -2.33 2.99 17.90
C SER A 250 -3.86 3.12 18.01
N GLN A 251 -4.54 3.43 16.91
CA GLN A 251 -5.99 3.50 16.84
C GLN A 251 -6.61 2.09 16.85
N GLN A 252 -6.02 1.14 16.11
CA GLN A 252 -6.44 -0.27 16.11
C GLN A 252 -6.35 -0.88 17.51
N ALA A 253 -5.39 -0.46 18.33
CA ALA A 253 -5.28 -0.89 19.72
C ALA A 253 -6.45 -0.44 20.62
N GLY A 254 -7.29 0.46 20.13
CA GLY A 254 -8.55 0.85 20.76
C GLY A 254 -9.78 0.05 20.29
N CYS A 255 -9.65 -0.79 19.25
CA CYS A 255 -10.77 -1.51 18.65
C CYS A 255 -11.03 -2.86 19.33
N GLY A 256 -12.31 -3.26 19.38
CA GLY A 256 -12.73 -4.56 19.89
C GLY A 256 -12.51 -4.77 21.40
N ALA A 257 -12.69 -6.01 21.85
CA ALA A 257 -12.53 -6.38 23.24
C ALA A 257 -11.05 -6.53 23.63
N PRO A 258 -10.62 -6.05 24.82
CA PRO A 258 -9.26 -6.29 25.31
C PRO A 258 -9.07 -7.77 25.63
N VAL A 259 -7.91 -8.31 25.27
CA VAL A 259 -7.50 -9.67 25.63
C VAL A 259 -6.38 -9.60 26.66
N THR A 260 -6.56 -10.30 27.80
CA THR A 260 -5.56 -10.37 28.84
C THR A 260 -4.33 -11.15 28.35
N LEU A 261 -3.16 -10.54 28.46
CA LEU A 261 -1.90 -11.20 28.12
C LEU A 261 -1.40 -11.98 29.35
N THR A 262 -1.38 -13.29 29.25
CA THR A 262 -0.81 -14.21 30.26
C THR A 262 0.55 -14.73 29.78
N PRO A 263 1.45 -15.15 30.69
CA PRO A 263 2.75 -15.69 30.29
C PRO A 263 2.66 -16.92 29.38
N ASP A 264 1.62 -17.72 29.53
CA ASP A 264 1.34 -18.93 28.75
C ASP A 264 0.53 -18.64 27.44
N LEU A 265 0.15 -17.39 27.21
CA LEU A 265 -0.65 -16.95 26.05
C LEU A 265 -2.03 -17.62 25.92
N SER A 266 -2.54 -18.25 26.99
CA SER A 266 -3.76 -19.09 26.97
C SER A 266 -5.03 -18.33 26.60
N HIS A 267 -5.09 -17.01 26.79
CA HIS A 267 -6.25 -16.18 26.45
C HIS A 267 -6.26 -15.71 25.01
N LEU A 268 -5.14 -15.84 24.28
CA LEU A 268 -5.06 -15.45 22.88
C LEU A 268 -5.74 -16.47 21.98
N CYS A 269 -6.59 -15.99 21.09
CA CYS A 269 -7.23 -16.79 20.05
C CYS A 269 -6.71 -16.37 18.66
N LYS A 270 -6.70 -17.32 17.71
CA LYS A 270 -6.39 -17.02 16.31
C LYS A 270 -7.26 -15.84 15.82
N GLY A 271 -6.65 -14.90 15.12
CA GLY A 271 -7.32 -13.68 14.64
C GLY A 271 -7.25 -12.50 15.61
N ASP A 272 -6.76 -12.67 16.84
CA ASP A 272 -6.52 -11.54 17.73
C ASP A 272 -5.44 -10.61 17.18
N LEU A 273 -5.64 -9.31 17.28
CA LEU A 273 -4.63 -8.30 16.96
C LEU A 273 -3.66 -8.18 18.12
N LEU A 274 -2.38 -8.26 17.81
CA LEU A 274 -1.28 -8.07 18.76
C LEU A 274 -0.64 -6.70 18.53
N PHE A 275 -0.34 -6.00 19.62
CA PHE A 275 0.28 -4.68 19.59
C PHE A 275 1.60 -4.68 20.34
N PHE A 276 2.62 -4.11 19.70
CA PHE A 276 3.98 -4.06 20.21
C PHE A 276 4.43 -2.60 20.37
N GLY A 277 5.36 -2.37 21.27
CA GLY A 277 5.88 -1.04 21.53
C GLY A 277 6.44 -0.90 22.93
N ARG A 278 6.28 0.27 23.51
CA ARG A 278 6.70 0.56 24.89
C ARG A 278 5.47 0.47 25.81
N PRO A 279 5.50 -0.37 26.87
CA PRO A 279 4.42 -0.41 27.84
C PRO A 279 4.35 0.91 28.64
N ALA A 280 3.22 1.18 29.29
CA ALA A 280 3.07 2.29 30.23
C ALA A 280 4.10 2.15 31.38
N SER A 281 4.65 3.27 31.81
CA SER A 281 5.63 3.33 32.90
C SER A 281 5.57 4.70 33.57
N SER A 282 6.37 4.91 34.62
CA SER A 282 6.54 6.25 35.23
C SER A 282 7.05 7.32 34.24
N ARG A 283 7.60 6.91 33.07
CA ARG A 283 8.08 7.82 32.00
C ARG A 283 7.01 8.20 30.98
N GLY A 284 5.78 7.69 31.11
CA GLY A 284 4.67 8.03 30.25
C GLY A 284 3.76 6.87 29.85
N PRO A 285 2.70 7.16 29.08
CA PRO A 285 1.72 6.16 28.64
C PRO A 285 2.32 5.10 27.72
N ALA A 286 1.59 4.01 27.52
CA ALA A 286 1.93 3.02 26.52
C ALA A 286 2.02 3.66 25.13
N ARG A 287 3.02 3.23 24.32
CA ARG A 287 3.19 3.68 22.95
C ARG A 287 3.22 2.47 22.01
N VAL A 288 2.17 2.30 21.24
CA VAL A 288 2.10 1.27 20.19
C VAL A 288 2.89 1.75 18.97
N THR A 289 3.75 0.90 18.45
CA THR A 289 4.58 1.19 17.25
C THR A 289 4.48 0.10 16.18
N HIS A 290 3.85 -1.04 16.49
CA HIS A 290 3.72 -2.16 15.57
C HIS A 290 2.51 -3.02 15.91
N THR A 291 1.98 -3.73 14.91
CA THR A 291 0.84 -4.66 15.05
C THR A 291 1.01 -5.88 14.16
N GLY A 292 0.30 -6.95 14.48
CA GLY A 292 0.21 -8.18 13.72
C GLY A 292 -1.00 -9.00 14.15
N ILE A 293 -1.25 -10.10 13.47
CA ILE A 293 -2.40 -11.00 13.66
C ILE A 293 -1.91 -12.31 14.28
N TYR A 294 -2.46 -12.70 15.41
CA TYR A 294 -2.11 -13.96 16.08
C TYR A 294 -2.68 -15.17 15.30
N LEU A 295 -1.85 -16.18 15.08
CA LEU A 295 -2.20 -17.41 14.35
C LEU A 295 -2.35 -18.66 15.22
N GLY A 296 -2.16 -18.52 16.53
CA GLY A 296 -2.11 -19.66 17.46
C GLY A 296 -0.71 -20.19 17.68
N ASN A 297 -0.55 -20.98 18.75
CA ASN A 297 0.70 -21.66 19.13
C ASN A 297 1.92 -20.73 19.23
N GLY A 298 1.70 -19.47 19.64
CA GLY A 298 2.75 -18.46 19.75
C GLY A 298 3.15 -17.82 18.42
N ASN A 299 2.56 -18.20 17.28
CA ASN A 299 2.86 -17.61 15.98
C ASN A 299 1.96 -16.41 15.68
N PHE A 300 2.50 -15.43 14.96
CA PHE A 300 1.75 -14.27 14.44
C PHE A 300 2.29 -13.86 13.07
N ILE A 301 1.40 -13.32 12.22
CA ILE A 301 1.74 -12.79 10.90
C ILE A 301 1.69 -11.27 10.95
N HIS A 302 2.70 -10.63 10.36
CA HIS A 302 2.83 -9.17 10.35
C HIS A 302 3.66 -8.68 9.15
N SER A 303 3.60 -7.38 8.85
CA SER A 303 4.48 -6.72 7.90
C SER A 303 5.56 -5.95 8.65
N TYR A 304 6.86 -6.25 8.39
CA TYR A 304 8.00 -5.57 9.02
C TYR A 304 9.07 -5.19 7.97
N ASP A 305 9.82 -6.11 7.41
CA ASP A 305 10.64 -5.98 6.20
C ASP A 305 9.84 -6.44 4.97
N ARG A 306 8.99 -7.40 5.21
CA ARG A 306 7.98 -7.99 4.34
C ARG A 306 6.88 -8.59 5.20
N VAL A 307 5.82 -9.06 4.61
CA VAL A 307 4.82 -9.87 5.31
C VAL A 307 5.40 -11.26 5.56
N HIS A 308 5.50 -11.64 6.84
CA HIS A 308 6.02 -12.96 7.26
C HIS A 308 5.42 -13.40 8.60
N ILE A 309 5.64 -14.69 8.93
CA ILE A 309 5.23 -15.26 10.20
C ILE A 309 6.43 -15.24 11.15
N SER A 310 6.18 -14.79 12.37
CA SER A 310 7.13 -14.77 13.48
C SER A 310 6.56 -15.49 14.69
N ARG A 311 7.43 -15.81 15.66
CA ARG A 311 7.02 -16.42 16.92
C ARG A 311 7.22 -15.47 18.09
N LEU A 312 6.24 -15.42 19.00
CA LEU A 312 6.32 -14.61 20.22
C LEU A 312 7.47 -15.08 21.12
N GLY A 313 8.20 -14.13 21.67
CA GLY A 313 9.32 -14.42 22.55
C GLY A 313 10.63 -14.85 21.87
N GLU A 314 10.65 -15.04 20.55
CA GLU A 314 11.87 -15.31 19.79
C GLU A 314 12.53 -14.02 19.30
N PRO A 315 13.88 -13.96 19.21
CA PRO A 315 14.59 -12.84 18.59
C PRO A 315 14.19 -12.74 17.10
N GLN A 316 13.96 -11.51 16.64
CA GLN A 316 13.69 -11.27 15.22
C GLN A 316 14.94 -10.73 14.53
N ALA A 317 15.09 -10.97 13.22
CA ALA A 317 16.23 -10.50 12.44
C ALA A 317 16.25 -8.97 12.35
N GLY A 318 17.44 -8.37 12.55
CA GLY A 318 17.69 -6.94 12.40
C GLY A 318 18.24 -6.27 13.67
N PRO A 319 19.02 -5.17 13.55
CA PRO A 319 19.73 -4.55 14.67
C PRO A 319 18.84 -4.00 15.79
N GLU A 320 17.60 -3.60 15.46
CA GLU A 320 16.63 -3.14 16.48
C GLU A 320 15.82 -4.29 17.10
N ASN A 321 15.95 -5.53 16.61
CA ASN A 321 15.06 -6.65 16.87
C ASN A 321 15.64 -7.75 17.75
N GLN A 322 16.83 -7.56 18.31
CA GLN A 322 17.46 -8.53 19.24
C GLN A 322 16.69 -8.67 20.59
N ARG A 323 15.71 -7.81 20.85
CA ARG A 323 14.82 -7.95 22.01
C ARG A 323 13.68 -8.90 21.64
N ARG A 324 13.45 -9.90 22.50
CA ARG A 324 12.28 -10.79 22.41
C ARG A 324 11.02 -9.92 22.36
N ARG A 325 10.31 -9.91 21.23
CA ARG A 325 9.08 -9.12 21.11
C ARG A 325 7.93 -9.85 21.80
N LEU A 326 7.52 -9.31 22.93
CA LEU A 326 6.24 -9.65 23.54
C LEU A 326 5.24 -8.52 23.27
N PRO A 327 3.97 -8.83 23.01
CA PRO A 327 2.96 -7.80 22.84
C PRO A 327 2.72 -7.05 24.14
N ILE A 328 2.43 -5.76 24.04
CA ILE A 328 2.05 -4.91 25.20
C ILE A 328 0.53 -4.82 25.35
N ALA A 329 -0.22 -5.19 24.30
CA ALA A 329 -1.68 -5.27 24.29
C ALA A 329 -2.14 -6.28 23.23
N ALA A 330 -3.35 -6.81 23.40
CA ALA A 330 -4.04 -7.59 22.39
C ALA A 330 -5.53 -7.21 22.34
N ARG A 331 -6.15 -7.32 21.15
CA ARG A 331 -7.55 -7.01 20.92
C ARG A 331 -8.23 -8.08 20.09
N ARG A 332 -9.43 -8.43 20.49
CA ARG A 332 -10.31 -9.32 19.74
C ARG A 332 -11.39 -8.49 19.06
N VAL A 333 -11.27 -8.37 17.73
CA VAL A 333 -12.21 -7.61 16.89
C VAL A 333 -13.19 -8.53 16.16
N LEU A 334 -12.91 -9.83 16.11
CA LEU A 334 -13.85 -10.81 15.58
C LEU A 334 -15.04 -10.93 16.51
N PRO A 335 -16.28 -10.92 15.98
CA PRO A 335 -17.45 -11.21 16.78
C PRO A 335 -17.29 -12.61 17.43
N HIS A 336 -17.71 -12.74 18.67
CA HIS A 336 -17.84 -14.06 19.27
C HIS A 336 -18.89 -14.82 18.43
N LEU A 337 -18.43 -15.70 17.55
CA LEU A 337 -19.32 -16.72 16.98
C LEU A 337 -19.58 -17.75 18.10
N PRO A 338 -20.85 -18.07 18.37
CA PRO A 338 -21.22 -19.03 19.39
C PRO A 338 -20.61 -20.39 19.12
#